data_d5b2b6ccd354441bb5a9c2344b28beef
#
_entry.id   d5b2b6ccd354441bb5a9c2344b28beef
#
_cell.length_a   1.000
_cell.length_b   1.000
_cell.length_c   1.000
_cell.angle_alpha   90.00
_cell.angle_beta   90.00
_cell.angle_gamma   90.00
#
_symmetry.space_group_name_H-M   'P 1'
#
loop_
_entity.id
_entity.type
_entity.pdbx_description
1 polymer ?
#
loop_
_entity_poly.entity_id
_entity_poly.type
_entity_poly.pdbx_seq_one_letter_code
_entity_poly.pdbx_strand_id
1 'polypeptide(L)'
;MKKHIIKLVVSYLLILPIFAQMGTWTIGNRNHPELDWKTITTQRFNIHYHDGLKETAIKSAKIAEHVMPTLMQQMNLDTIPRVDITLTREDEFTNAFAVIAAYQVFIWVEQNDVGPYLEKNKWLESVIAHELQHVVFVERLKSWLPFPMDMLTMGLPTWVAEGVAEYMTESWRPYRADLEHKRHIIINPEKRDIWDPHADGFSKMLYWSERFGDSTIVKVLEYRSDVGLFNFEDAFKKINGITVKQFVEDWRVHMNTYYYGYRSQKEAYKEIGEVFTLPIKKMQSFAFYKDSTQMALLGLYDKYHLDVSLMIAERDTLKESKRYENWKEEKEKLKKKKKKSKKDSLKINQSFKEKVIWKKSEIDYGRFHEGLSWSPNGNMVAYTKYHYSNNNQSLVYDIKIYDKQKKEDRWITSSKRARYPTWVDSSSITFVAIDNDTSNIYISDLNGEIKALTNFRENTQIMYLSTSPDYRNLAFAMSPKS
;
A
#
# COMPACT_ATOMS: atom_id res chain seq x y z
N MET A 1 -21.44 29.41 -31.10
CA MET A 1 -21.87 29.35 -29.69
C MET A 1 -22.68 28.07 -29.37
N LYS A 2 -23.87 27.85 -29.95
CA LYS A 2 -24.70 26.64 -29.62
C LYS A 2 -23.96 25.29 -29.74
N LYS A 3 -23.14 25.07 -30.78
CA LYS A 3 -22.38 23.81 -30.94
C LYS A 3 -21.27 23.58 -29.87
N HIS A 4 -20.71 24.65 -29.32
CA HIS A 4 -19.72 24.56 -28.26
C HIS A 4 -20.38 24.31 -26.91
N ILE A 5 -21.54 24.89 -26.66
CA ILE A 5 -22.35 24.67 -25.47
C ILE A 5 -22.83 23.19 -25.41
N ILE A 6 -23.31 22.65 -26.56
CA ILE A 6 -23.73 21.25 -26.65
C ILE A 6 -22.53 20.31 -26.42
N LYS A 7 -21.37 20.58 -26.97
CA LYS A 7 -20.15 19.78 -26.69
C LYS A 7 -19.75 19.84 -25.23
N LEU A 8 -19.85 21.02 -24.60
CA LEU A 8 -19.56 21.19 -23.18
C LEU A 8 -20.54 20.40 -22.30
N VAL A 9 -21.84 20.46 -22.61
CA VAL A 9 -22.90 19.74 -21.90
C VAL A 9 -22.75 18.22 -22.08
N VAL A 10 -22.43 17.74 -23.29
CA VAL A 10 -22.19 16.32 -23.57
C VAL A 10 -20.92 15.83 -22.85
N SER A 11 -19.84 16.64 -22.86
CA SER A 11 -18.65 16.31 -22.09
C SER A 11 -18.93 16.26 -20.59
N TYR A 12 -19.75 17.17 -20.07
CA TYR A 12 -20.23 17.20 -18.70
C TYR A 12 -21.00 15.94 -18.30
N LEU A 13 -21.95 15.53 -19.15
CA LEU A 13 -22.76 14.30 -18.92
C LEU A 13 -21.95 13.01 -19.04
N LEU A 14 -20.83 13.00 -19.76
CA LEU A 14 -19.93 11.86 -19.88
C LEU A 14 -18.92 11.77 -18.72
N ILE A 15 -18.59 12.90 -18.08
CA ILE A 15 -17.64 12.94 -16.96
C ILE A 15 -18.29 12.53 -15.65
N LEU A 16 -19.58 12.84 -15.42
CA LEU A 16 -20.32 12.47 -14.20
C LEU A 16 -20.28 10.95 -13.88
N PRO A 17 -20.54 10.05 -14.84
CA PRO A 17 -20.43 8.60 -14.54
C PRO A 17 -18.99 8.13 -14.28
N ILE A 18 -17.98 8.81 -14.83
CA ILE A 18 -16.58 8.46 -14.58
C ILE A 18 -16.19 8.75 -13.13
N PHE A 19 -16.60 9.89 -12.58
CA PHE A 19 -16.35 10.22 -11.17
C PHE A 19 -17.18 9.36 -10.21
N ALA A 20 -18.40 9.02 -10.55
CA ALA A 20 -19.23 8.11 -9.77
C ALA A 20 -18.66 6.67 -9.77
N GLN A 21 -17.99 6.26 -10.85
CA GLN A 21 -17.33 4.96 -10.95
C GLN A 21 -15.96 4.92 -10.28
N MET A 22 -15.22 6.03 -10.23
CA MET A 22 -13.91 6.05 -9.60
C MET A 22 -13.96 5.74 -8.10
N GLY A 23 -14.98 6.20 -7.37
CA GLY A 23 -15.18 5.87 -5.95
C GLY A 23 -15.45 4.39 -5.70
N THR A 24 -16.21 3.76 -6.58
CA THR A 24 -16.56 2.32 -6.48
C THR A 24 -15.46 1.39 -7.01
N TRP A 25 -14.62 1.88 -7.90
CA TRP A 25 -13.58 1.10 -8.57
C TRP A 25 -12.33 0.86 -7.73
N THR A 26 -12.01 1.80 -6.86
CA THR A 26 -10.81 1.73 -6.02
C THR A 26 -10.98 0.90 -4.76
N ILE A 27 -12.22 0.58 -4.33
CA ILE A 27 -12.50 0.19 -2.96
C ILE A 27 -13.45 -1.01 -2.85
N GLY A 28 -13.24 -2.04 -3.66
CA GLY A 28 -13.89 -3.33 -3.38
C GLY A 28 -15.41 -3.36 -3.46
N ASN A 29 -16.01 -2.64 -4.38
CA ASN A 29 -17.22 -3.02 -5.13
C ASN A 29 -18.55 -3.24 -4.41
N ARG A 30 -18.67 -3.23 -3.07
CA ARG A 30 -19.91 -3.63 -2.45
C ARG A 30 -20.35 -2.74 -1.31
N ASN A 31 -21.60 -2.32 -1.35
CA ASN A 31 -22.18 -1.48 -0.29
C ASN A 31 -22.85 -2.30 0.81
N HIS A 32 -22.78 -3.62 0.76
CA HIS A 32 -23.38 -4.54 1.75
C HIS A 32 -24.82 -4.15 2.14
N PRO A 33 -25.76 -4.05 1.17
CA PRO A 33 -27.13 -3.65 1.45
C PRO A 33 -27.92 -4.70 2.27
N GLU A 34 -27.37 -5.90 2.41
CA GLU A 34 -27.92 -6.97 3.23
C GLU A 34 -27.69 -6.81 4.72
N LEU A 35 -26.83 -5.88 5.13
CA LEU A 35 -26.53 -5.60 6.54
C LEU A 35 -27.60 -4.68 7.13
N ASP A 36 -27.84 -4.82 8.44
CA ASP A 36 -28.75 -3.94 9.18
C ASP A 36 -28.04 -2.63 9.53
N TRP A 37 -28.15 -1.66 8.62
CA TRP A 37 -27.53 -0.34 8.77
C TRP A 37 -28.31 0.55 9.72
N LYS A 38 -27.58 1.22 10.61
CA LYS A 38 -28.08 2.17 11.63
C LYS A 38 -27.32 3.48 11.52
N THR A 39 -27.92 4.56 12.06
CA THR A 39 -27.31 5.88 12.00
C THR A 39 -27.37 6.55 13.39
N ILE A 40 -26.24 7.11 13.79
CA ILE A 40 -26.14 8.06 14.90
C ILE A 40 -25.99 9.45 14.31
N THR A 41 -26.93 10.34 14.62
CA THR A 41 -26.88 11.74 14.16
C THR A 41 -26.38 12.63 15.30
N THR A 42 -25.39 13.48 14.98
CA THR A 42 -24.83 14.49 15.88
C THR A 42 -25.05 15.90 15.33
N GLN A 43 -24.40 16.90 15.88
CA GLN A 43 -24.53 18.27 15.38
C GLN A 43 -24.03 18.42 13.94
N ARG A 44 -22.90 17.83 13.61
CA ARG A 44 -22.21 17.97 12.31
C ARG A 44 -22.17 16.72 11.46
N PHE A 45 -22.49 15.55 12.04
CA PHE A 45 -22.26 14.25 11.40
C PHE A 45 -23.48 13.34 11.44
N ASN A 46 -23.58 12.48 10.43
CA ASN A 46 -24.32 11.23 10.46
C ASN A 46 -23.31 10.07 10.42
N ILE A 47 -23.31 9.23 11.44
CA ILE A 47 -22.42 8.08 11.51
C ILE A 47 -23.22 6.84 11.17
N HIS A 48 -22.99 6.27 9.99
CA HIS A 48 -23.64 5.05 9.51
C HIS A 48 -22.80 3.84 9.92
N TYR A 49 -23.44 2.84 10.47
CA TYR A 49 -22.77 1.62 10.93
C TYR A 49 -23.73 0.44 10.88
N HIS A 50 -23.21 -0.77 10.85
CA HIS A 50 -23.98 -2.00 10.94
C HIS A 50 -23.78 -2.73 12.27
N ASP A 51 -24.49 -3.83 12.48
CA ASP A 51 -24.44 -4.61 13.72
C ASP A 51 -23.01 -4.96 14.16
N GLY A 52 -22.77 -4.87 15.47
CA GLY A 52 -21.45 -5.08 16.09
C GLY A 52 -20.59 -3.82 16.17
N LEU A 53 -20.89 -2.74 15.43
CA LEU A 53 -20.08 -1.52 15.37
C LEU A 53 -20.61 -0.33 16.22
N LYS A 54 -21.63 -0.52 17.05
CA LYS A 54 -22.28 0.58 17.79
C LYS A 54 -21.29 1.37 18.66
N GLU A 55 -20.42 0.70 19.39
CA GLU A 55 -19.46 1.38 20.27
C GLU A 55 -18.40 2.12 19.46
N THR A 56 -17.89 1.52 18.39
CA THR A 56 -16.98 2.15 17.43
C THR A 56 -17.64 3.39 16.79
N ALA A 57 -18.92 3.33 16.45
CA ALA A 57 -19.67 4.46 15.90
C ALA A 57 -19.82 5.61 16.91
N ILE A 58 -20.11 5.30 18.17
CA ILE A 58 -20.17 6.31 19.26
C ILE A 58 -18.79 6.96 19.45
N LYS A 59 -17.72 6.16 19.45
CA LYS A 59 -16.34 6.67 19.55
C LYS A 59 -15.99 7.55 18.36
N SER A 60 -16.31 7.12 17.12
CA SER A 60 -16.09 7.90 15.90
C SER A 60 -16.85 9.23 15.91
N ALA A 61 -18.10 9.23 16.37
CA ALA A 61 -18.88 10.45 16.52
C ALA A 61 -18.22 11.47 17.48
N LYS A 62 -17.74 11.00 18.63
CA LYS A 62 -17.02 11.84 19.60
C LYS A 62 -15.72 12.41 19.01
N ILE A 63 -14.94 11.57 18.31
CA ILE A 63 -13.70 11.99 17.65
C ILE A 63 -14.02 13.05 16.59
N ALA A 64 -14.95 12.78 15.69
CA ALA A 64 -15.30 13.68 14.59
C ALA A 64 -15.77 15.06 15.10
N GLU A 65 -16.66 15.10 16.11
CA GLU A 65 -17.12 16.36 16.73
C GLU A 65 -16.00 17.09 17.46
N HIS A 66 -15.02 16.36 18.02
CA HIS A 66 -13.88 16.95 18.71
C HIS A 66 -12.88 17.59 17.74
N VAL A 67 -12.55 16.91 16.64
CA VAL A 67 -11.50 17.38 15.70
C VAL A 67 -12.00 18.45 14.73
N MET A 68 -13.27 18.39 14.30
CA MET A 68 -13.80 19.27 13.26
C MET A 68 -13.63 20.77 13.54
N PRO A 69 -13.89 21.30 14.74
CA PRO A 69 -13.69 22.73 15.02
C PRO A 69 -12.25 23.19 14.76
N THR A 70 -11.27 22.38 15.14
CA THR A 70 -9.84 22.68 14.90
C THR A 70 -9.52 22.68 13.42
N LEU A 71 -10.00 21.68 12.66
CA LEU A 71 -9.78 21.60 11.22
C LEU A 71 -10.41 22.78 10.48
N MET A 72 -11.62 23.18 10.86
CA MET A 72 -12.30 24.36 10.32
C MET A 72 -11.52 25.65 10.63
N GLN A 73 -11.05 25.81 11.86
CA GLN A 73 -10.23 26.94 12.27
C GLN A 73 -8.92 27.01 11.48
N GLN A 74 -8.23 25.90 11.31
CA GLN A 74 -7.00 25.83 10.51
C GLN A 74 -7.21 26.28 9.05
N MET A 75 -8.39 26.04 8.49
CA MET A 75 -8.77 26.42 7.13
C MET A 75 -9.55 27.73 7.03
N ASN A 76 -9.70 28.46 8.12
CA ASN A 76 -10.45 29.71 8.20
C ASN A 76 -11.88 29.56 7.63
N LEU A 77 -12.61 28.54 8.11
CA LEU A 77 -13.99 28.24 7.76
C LEU A 77 -14.92 28.40 8.95
N ASP A 78 -16.02 29.10 8.76
CA ASP A 78 -17.04 29.30 9.79
C ASP A 78 -18.05 28.15 9.86
N THR A 79 -18.38 27.58 8.71
CA THR A 79 -19.39 26.54 8.56
C THR A 79 -18.98 25.48 7.57
N ILE A 80 -19.55 24.28 7.74
CA ILE A 80 -19.41 23.17 6.81
C ILE A 80 -20.74 22.43 6.74
N PRO A 81 -21.16 21.90 5.57
CA PRO A 81 -22.30 21.00 5.48
C PRO A 81 -22.13 19.76 6.37
N ARG A 82 -23.26 19.14 6.73
CA ARG A 82 -23.22 17.89 7.47
C ARG A 82 -22.45 16.81 6.69
N VAL A 83 -21.59 16.09 7.39
CA VAL A 83 -20.75 15.03 6.81
C VAL A 83 -21.28 13.66 7.21
N ASP A 84 -21.38 12.76 6.26
CA ASP A 84 -21.75 11.37 6.48
C ASP A 84 -20.47 10.53 6.63
N ILE A 85 -20.34 9.80 7.75
CA ILE A 85 -19.23 8.87 8.01
C ILE A 85 -19.81 7.45 8.03
N THR A 86 -19.35 6.60 7.12
CA THR A 86 -19.76 5.20 7.03
C THR A 86 -18.67 4.30 7.56
N LEU A 87 -19.02 3.50 8.58
CA LEU A 87 -18.11 2.54 9.21
C LEU A 87 -18.52 1.13 8.80
N THR A 88 -17.55 0.35 8.36
CA THR A 88 -17.76 -1.07 8.05
C THR A 88 -16.57 -1.91 8.50
N ARG A 89 -16.83 -3.16 8.88
CA ARG A 89 -15.82 -4.19 9.11
C ARG A 89 -15.85 -5.28 8.03
N GLU A 90 -16.79 -5.17 7.11
CA GLU A 90 -16.80 -6.03 5.94
C GLU A 90 -15.65 -5.62 5.01
N ASP A 91 -15.21 -6.54 4.16
CA ASP A 91 -14.03 -6.36 3.32
C ASP A 91 -12.73 -6.10 4.10
N GLU A 92 -11.81 -7.02 4.08
CA GLU A 92 -10.53 -6.94 4.79
C GLU A 92 -9.57 -5.96 4.10
N PHE A 93 -9.90 -4.68 4.25
CA PHE A 93 -9.20 -3.59 3.60
C PHE A 93 -9.01 -2.43 4.59
N THR A 94 -7.86 -2.39 5.24
CA THR A 94 -7.54 -1.31 6.19
C THR A 94 -7.28 -0.02 5.45
N ASN A 95 -8.30 0.81 5.33
CA ASN A 95 -8.20 2.14 4.73
C ASN A 95 -9.40 3.01 5.09
N ALA A 96 -9.30 4.27 4.74
CA ALA A 96 -10.42 5.20 4.67
C ALA A 96 -10.30 6.05 3.41
N PHE A 97 -11.35 6.73 3.05
CA PHE A 97 -11.33 7.73 1.99
C PHE A 97 -12.50 8.69 2.09
N ALA A 98 -12.29 9.91 1.64
CA ALA A 98 -13.31 10.92 1.54
C ALA A 98 -13.85 11.06 0.10
N VAL A 99 -15.18 10.96 -0.07
CA VAL A 99 -15.87 11.38 -1.29
C VAL A 99 -16.26 12.84 -1.12
N ILE A 100 -15.34 13.70 -1.43
CA ILE A 100 -15.34 15.12 -1.07
C ILE A 100 -16.57 15.86 -1.63
N ALA A 101 -16.95 15.56 -2.87
CA ALA A 101 -18.11 16.18 -3.52
C ALA A 101 -19.44 15.83 -2.85
N ALA A 102 -19.51 14.73 -2.14
CA ALA A 102 -20.69 14.23 -1.45
C ALA A 102 -20.65 14.44 0.07
N TYR A 103 -19.60 15.00 0.62
CA TYR A 103 -19.36 15.11 2.08
C TYR A 103 -19.49 13.76 2.78
N GLN A 104 -18.90 12.74 2.19
CA GLN A 104 -18.93 11.36 2.71
C GLN A 104 -17.51 10.90 3.01
N VAL A 105 -17.38 10.20 4.12
CA VAL A 105 -16.15 9.51 4.53
C VAL A 105 -16.49 8.04 4.76
N PHE A 106 -15.68 7.15 4.20
CA PHE A 106 -15.80 5.71 4.41
C PHE A 106 -14.59 5.22 5.18
N ILE A 107 -14.81 4.42 6.22
CA ILE A 107 -13.74 3.89 7.06
C ILE A 107 -13.98 2.40 7.28
N TRP A 108 -13.00 1.58 6.88
CA TRP A 108 -12.95 0.18 7.24
C TRP A 108 -12.31 0.06 8.61
N VAL A 109 -13.10 -0.28 9.60
CA VAL A 109 -12.69 -0.44 10.99
C VAL A 109 -12.46 -1.92 11.30
N GLU A 110 -11.79 -2.20 12.42
CA GLU A 110 -11.66 -3.56 12.96
C GLU A 110 -10.93 -4.52 12.00
N GLN A 111 -9.89 -4.03 11.36
CA GLN A 111 -9.12 -4.80 10.39
C GLN A 111 -7.89 -5.46 11.03
N ASN A 112 -7.55 -6.64 10.54
CA ASN A 112 -6.32 -7.33 10.91
C ASN A 112 -5.11 -6.71 10.21
N ASP A 113 -4.80 -5.47 10.55
CA ASP A 113 -3.63 -4.79 10.06
C ASP A 113 -2.90 -4.13 11.23
N VAL A 114 -1.60 -4.30 11.23
CA VAL A 114 -0.74 -3.82 12.30
C VAL A 114 -0.47 -2.34 12.23
N GLY A 115 -0.50 -1.76 11.04
CA GLY A 115 -0.34 -0.32 10.87
C GLY A 115 -1.20 0.47 11.85
N PRO A 116 -2.50 0.19 11.97
CA PRO A 116 -3.39 0.82 12.94
C PRO A 116 -2.98 0.66 14.40
N TYR A 117 -2.29 -0.41 14.74
CA TYR A 117 -1.95 -0.74 16.13
C TYR A 117 -0.57 -0.24 16.59
N LEU A 118 0.31 0.09 15.67
CA LEU A 118 1.60 0.69 16.02
C LEU A 118 1.47 2.04 16.73
N GLU A 119 0.31 2.67 16.67
CA GLU A 119 0.03 4.00 17.20
C GLU A 119 -0.80 4.03 18.48
N LYS A 120 -0.73 2.99 19.30
CA LYS A 120 -1.36 2.94 20.62
C LYS A 120 -2.85 3.32 20.62
N ASN A 121 -3.66 2.68 19.79
CA ASN A 121 -5.11 2.93 19.67
C ASN A 121 -5.53 4.32 19.13
N LYS A 122 -4.61 5.10 18.53
CA LYS A 122 -4.91 6.40 17.94
C LYS A 122 -5.25 6.35 16.44
N TRP A 123 -5.18 5.18 15.82
CA TRP A 123 -5.42 5.07 14.38
C TRP A 123 -6.79 5.63 13.97
N LEU A 124 -7.86 5.28 14.69
CA LEU A 124 -9.21 5.77 14.37
C LEU A 124 -9.32 7.30 14.48
N GLU A 125 -8.66 7.90 15.48
CA GLU A 125 -8.60 9.35 15.64
C GLU A 125 -7.83 10.00 14.49
N SER A 126 -6.66 9.47 14.18
CA SER A 126 -5.81 9.95 13.09
C SER A 126 -6.50 9.85 11.73
N VAL A 127 -7.11 8.71 11.42
CA VAL A 127 -7.76 8.51 10.12
C VAL A 127 -9.01 9.39 9.98
N ILE A 128 -9.83 9.53 11.03
CA ILE A 128 -10.98 10.44 11.00
C ILE A 128 -10.51 11.88 10.77
N ALA A 129 -9.49 12.34 11.50
CA ALA A 129 -8.95 13.68 11.31
C ALA A 129 -8.43 13.89 9.88
N HIS A 130 -7.68 12.91 9.35
CA HIS A 130 -7.13 12.95 7.98
C HIS A 130 -8.23 13.07 6.92
N GLU A 131 -9.24 12.19 6.96
CA GLU A 131 -10.33 12.22 5.99
C GLU A 131 -11.21 13.46 6.11
N LEU A 132 -11.47 13.93 7.32
CA LEU A 132 -12.18 15.17 7.54
C LEU A 132 -11.38 16.39 7.08
N GLN A 133 -10.05 16.33 7.12
CA GLN A 133 -9.20 17.37 6.57
C GLN A 133 -9.36 17.48 5.05
N HIS A 134 -9.51 16.37 4.33
CA HIS A 134 -9.84 16.42 2.89
C HIS A 134 -11.17 17.15 2.63
N VAL A 135 -12.18 16.90 3.46
CA VAL A 135 -13.50 17.54 3.32
C VAL A 135 -13.38 19.06 3.57
N VAL A 136 -12.71 19.46 4.65
CA VAL A 136 -12.49 20.87 5.02
C VAL A 136 -11.60 21.57 3.97
N PHE A 137 -10.56 20.90 3.49
CA PHE A 137 -9.67 21.41 2.45
C PHE A 137 -10.41 21.72 1.16
N VAL A 138 -11.28 20.82 0.69
CA VAL A 138 -12.05 21.07 -0.53
C VAL A 138 -13.11 22.15 -0.30
N GLU A 139 -13.72 22.20 0.88
CA GLU A 139 -14.63 23.30 1.22
C GLU A 139 -13.90 24.65 1.14
N ARG A 140 -12.66 24.74 1.65
CA ARG A 140 -11.84 25.95 1.54
C ARG A 140 -11.50 26.31 0.09
N LEU A 141 -11.33 25.31 -0.78
CA LEU A 141 -11.01 25.53 -2.18
C LEU A 141 -12.21 25.91 -3.05
N LYS A 142 -13.44 25.70 -2.61
CA LYS A 142 -14.62 26.01 -3.41
C LYS A 142 -14.64 27.46 -3.82
N SER A 143 -14.94 27.69 -5.09
CA SER A 143 -15.17 29.00 -5.67
C SER A 143 -16.64 29.14 -6.07
N TRP A 144 -17.01 30.25 -6.67
CA TRP A 144 -18.34 30.47 -7.22
C TRP A 144 -18.66 29.59 -8.44
N LEU A 145 -17.67 28.90 -9.02
CA LEU A 145 -17.89 27.97 -10.11
C LEU A 145 -18.61 26.72 -9.65
N PRO A 146 -19.63 26.26 -10.39
CA PRO A 146 -20.33 25.04 -10.02
C PRO A 146 -19.44 23.80 -10.21
N PHE A 147 -19.63 22.80 -9.33
CA PHE A 147 -19.04 21.47 -9.53
C PHE A 147 -19.59 20.82 -10.82
N PRO A 148 -18.77 20.17 -11.68
CA PRO A 148 -17.33 19.87 -11.52
C PRO A 148 -16.39 20.93 -12.15
N MET A 149 -16.91 22.04 -12.69
CA MET A 149 -16.08 23.06 -13.34
C MET A 149 -15.02 23.61 -12.40
N ASP A 150 -15.36 23.77 -11.15
CA ASP A 150 -14.45 24.23 -10.12
C ASP A 150 -13.26 23.27 -9.95
N MET A 151 -13.51 21.97 -9.88
CA MET A 151 -12.45 20.97 -9.79
C MET A 151 -11.59 20.90 -11.05
N LEU A 152 -12.18 21.02 -12.24
CA LEU A 152 -11.45 20.97 -13.51
C LEU A 152 -10.53 22.16 -13.71
N THR A 153 -10.88 23.31 -13.16
CA THR A 153 -10.07 24.54 -13.27
C THR A 153 -9.05 24.69 -12.15
N MET A 154 -9.15 23.87 -11.12
CA MET A 154 -8.34 23.98 -9.92
C MET A 154 -6.82 23.78 -10.20
N GLY A 155 -6.46 22.86 -11.10
CA GLY A 155 -5.06 22.58 -11.43
C GLY A 155 -4.21 22.18 -10.22
N LEU A 156 -4.82 21.46 -9.27
CA LEU A 156 -4.18 21.06 -8.01
C LEU A 156 -3.15 19.96 -8.25
N PRO A 157 -1.89 20.16 -7.84
CA PRO A 157 -0.91 19.07 -7.86
C PRO A 157 -1.32 17.93 -6.91
N THR A 158 -1.10 16.69 -7.32
CA THR A 158 -1.52 15.49 -6.55
C THR A 158 -0.99 15.44 -5.12
N TRP A 159 0.23 15.97 -4.90
CA TRP A 159 0.86 15.99 -3.58
C TRP A 159 0.22 17.02 -2.61
N VAL A 160 -0.58 17.96 -3.10
CA VAL A 160 -1.13 19.03 -2.23
C VAL A 160 -2.26 18.51 -1.37
N ALA A 161 -3.20 17.74 -1.91
CA ALA A 161 -4.36 17.25 -1.16
C ALA A 161 -3.91 16.34 0.00
N GLU A 162 -3.10 15.33 -0.31
CA GLU A 162 -2.56 14.44 0.73
C GLU A 162 -1.60 15.16 1.66
N GLY A 163 -0.79 16.06 1.10
CA GLY A 163 0.17 16.84 1.89
C GLY A 163 -0.51 17.74 2.92
N VAL A 164 -1.60 18.41 2.57
CA VAL A 164 -2.37 19.22 3.52
C VAL A 164 -3.00 18.34 4.59
N ALA A 165 -3.60 17.21 4.20
CA ALA A 165 -4.21 16.28 5.14
C ALA A 165 -3.17 15.75 6.15
N GLU A 166 -2.05 15.25 5.68
CA GLU A 166 -0.97 14.75 6.55
C GLU A 166 -0.36 15.87 7.43
N TYR A 167 -0.07 17.02 6.84
CA TYR A 167 0.58 18.12 7.56
C TYR A 167 -0.30 18.72 8.64
N MET A 168 -1.56 18.98 8.36
CA MET A 168 -2.49 19.64 9.29
C MET A 168 -2.96 18.70 10.41
N THR A 169 -2.95 17.40 10.20
CA THR A 169 -3.42 16.42 11.19
C THR A 169 -2.28 15.64 11.85
N GLU A 170 -1.14 15.47 11.17
CA GLU A 170 -0.07 14.58 11.60
C GLU A 170 1.33 15.22 11.53
N SER A 171 1.43 16.53 11.49
CA SER A 171 2.71 17.26 11.35
C SER A 171 3.79 16.88 12.37
N TRP A 172 3.40 16.28 13.48
CA TRP A 172 4.28 15.79 14.53
C TRP A 172 4.89 14.41 14.25
N ARG A 173 4.53 13.77 13.12
CA ARG A 173 5.04 12.45 12.70
C ARG A 173 5.95 12.51 11.46
N PRO A 174 7.05 13.29 11.49
CA PRO A 174 7.93 13.43 10.33
C PRO A 174 8.57 12.11 9.88
N TYR A 175 8.62 11.11 10.74
CA TYR A 175 9.23 9.81 10.43
C TYR A 175 8.52 9.06 9.29
N ARG A 176 7.21 9.29 9.06
CA ARG A 176 6.49 8.68 7.93
C ARG A 176 7.09 9.09 6.59
N ALA A 177 7.35 10.38 6.43
CA ALA A 177 7.97 10.89 5.23
C ALA A 177 9.48 10.62 5.20
N ASP A 178 10.17 10.70 6.34
CA ASP A 178 11.63 10.53 6.43
C ASP A 178 12.09 9.18 5.89
N LEU A 179 11.42 8.10 6.25
CA LEU A 179 11.78 6.75 5.81
C LEU A 179 11.71 6.60 4.28
N GLU A 180 10.65 7.06 3.66
CA GLU A 180 10.43 6.97 2.21
C GLU A 180 11.42 7.88 1.45
N HIS A 181 11.62 9.11 1.89
CA HIS A 181 12.59 10.03 1.31
C HIS A 181 14.01 9.51 1.40
N LYS A 182 14.41 9.05 2.56
CA LYS A 182 15.72 8.48 2.81
C LYS A 182 16.00 7.28 1.92
N ARG A 183 15.04 6.35 1.84
CA ARG A 183 15.12 5.21 0.94
C ARG A 183 15.23 5.64 -0.52
N HIS A 184 14.41 6.58 -0.94
CA HIS A 184 14.39 7.07 -2.32
C HIS A 184 15.72 7.70 -2.72
N ILE A 185 16.24 8.62 -1.92
CA ILE A 185 17.50 9.33 -2.23
C ILE A 185 18.73 8.43 -2.11
N ILE A 186 18.76 7.51 -1.15
CA ILE A 186 19.90 6.62 -0.96
C ILE A 186 19.95 5.50 -2.00
N ILE A 187 18.81 4.91 -2.35
CA ILE A 187 18.75 3.72 -3.22
C ILE A 187 18.59 4.10 -4.69
N ASN A 188 17.79 5.13 -5.00
CA ASN A 188 17.44 5.52 -6.37
C ASN A 188 17.60 7.04 -6.60
N PRO A 189 18.82 7.57 -6.56
CA PRO A 189 19.06 9.02 -6.69
C PRO A 189 18.61 9.62 -8.03
N GLU A 190 18.41 8.76 -9.06
CA GLU A 190 17.95 9.19 -10.39
C GLU A 190 16.42 9.31 -10.49
N LYS A 191 15.67 8.65 -9.62
CA LYS A 191 14.21 8.76 -9.59
C LYS A 191 13.82 10.02 -8.83
N ARG A 192 13.12 10.92 -9.53
CA ARG A 192 12.82 12.27 -9.04
C ARG A 192 11.54 12.35 -8.21
N ASP A 193 10.69 11.33 -8.24
CA ASP A 193 9.38 11.38 -7.60
C ASP A 193 9.25 10.28 -6.56
N ILE A 194 8.77 10.64 -5.39
CA ILE A 194 8.34 9.70 -4.37
C ILE A 194 6.99 9.17 -4.81
N TRP A 195 6.84 7.87 -4.77
CA TRP A 195 5.62 7.22 -5.26
C TRP A 195 4.44 7.37 -4.30
N ASP A 196 4.70 7.44 -3.00
CA ASP A 196 3.67 7.62 -1.98
C ASP A 196 3.27 9.10 -1.89
N PRO A 197 2.04 9.48 -2.28
CA PRO A 197 1.59 10.87 -2.27
C PRO A 197 1.47 11.46 -0.86
N HIS A 198 1.28 10.62 0.17
CA HIS A 198 1.24 11.06 1.56
C HIS A 198 2.62 11.53 2.02
N ALA A 199 3.64 10.67 1.88
CA ALA A 199 5.01 11.01 2.23
C ALA A 199 5.56 12.17 1.40
N ASP A 200 5.30 12.17 0.09
CA ASP A 200 5.71 13.23 -0.83
C ASP A 200 5.04 14.56 -0.47
N GLY A 201 3.73 14.54 -0.25
CA GLY A 201 2.93 15.69 0.10
C GLY A 201 3.31 16.27 1.45
N PHE A 202 3.41 15.45 2.49
CA PHE A 202 3.82 15.87 3.83
C PHE A 202 5.16 16.60 3.80
N SER A 203 6.16 16.03 3.15
CA SER A 203 7.50 16.60 3.07
C SER A 203 7.52 17.95 2.36
N LYS A 204 6.75 18.09 1.27
CA LYS A 204 6.62 19.37 0.56
C LYS A 204 5.87 20.42 1.38
N MET A 205 4.85 20.02 2.14
CA MET A 205 4.14 20.92 3.04
C MET A 205 5.02 21.39 4.19
N LEU A 206 5.81 20.51 4.78
CA LEU A 206 6.78 20.86 5.81
C LEU A 206 7.77 21.89 5.27
N TYR A 207 8.37 21.62 4.10
CA TYR A 207 9.29 22.57 3.45
C TYR A 207 8.61 23.90 3.07
N TRP A 208 7.34 23.87 2.66
CA TRP A 208 6.56 25.07 2.39
C TRP A 208 6.40 25.91 3.66
N SER A 209 5.97 25.28 4.74
CA SER A 209 5.82 25.93 6.03
C SER A 209 7.13 26.55 6.54
N GLU A 210 8.22 25.79 6.49
CA GLU A 210 9.55 26.26 6.91
C GLU A 210 10.03 27.46 6.09
N ARG A 211 9.73 27.48 4.80
CA ARG A 211 10.23 28.51 3.89
C ARG A 211 9.38 29.77 3.86
N PHE A 212 8.07 29.63 3.91
CA PHE A 212 7.13 30.73 3.70
C PHE A 212 6.21 30.99 4.90
N GLY A 213 6.20 30.10 5.89
CA GLY A 213 5.33 30.13 7.07
C GLY A 213 3.99 29.41 6.83
N ASP A 214 3.46 28.79 7.90
CA ASP A 214 2.21 28.00 7.91
C ASP A 214 1.02 28.73 7.30
N SER A 215 0.87 30.02 7.64
CA SER A 215 -0.26 30.82 7.18
C SER A 215 -0.32 30.98 5.65
N THR A 216 0.78 30.77 4.95
CA THR A 216 0.81 30.92 3.49
C THR A 216 0.09 29.80 2.76
N ILE A 217 0.03 28.60 3.37
CA ILE A 217 -0.73 27.47 2.83
C ILE A 217 -2.19 27.87 2.69
N VAL A 218 -2.80 28.31 3.81
CA VAL A 218 -4.22 28.70 3.82
C VAL A 218 -4.46 29.94 2.93
N LYS A 219 -3.57 30.93 2.95
CA LYS A 219 -3.67 32.11 2.08
C LYS A 219 -3.70 31.78 0.59
N VAL A 220 -2.94 30.76 0.13
CA VAL A 220 -2.99 30.32 -1.27
C VAL A 220 -4.34 29.71 -1.60
N LEU A 221 -4.91 28.90 -0.68
CA LEU A 221 -6.22 28.29 -0.87
C LEU A 221 -7.33 29.35 -0.88
N GLU A 222 -7.29 30.31 0.03
CA GLU A 222 -8.22 31.44 0.10
C GLU A 222 -8.14 32.30 -1.16
N TYR A 223 -6.94 32.68 -1.58
CA TYR A 223 -6.77 33.51 -2.75
C TYR A 223 -7.33 32.83 -4.00
N ARG A 224 -7.10 31.53 -4.16
CA ARG A 224 -7.70 30.73 -5.24
C ARG A 224 -9.22 30.71 -5.16
N SER A 225 -9.78 30.48 -3.99
CA SER A 225 -11.23 30.43 -3.74
C SER A 225 -11.91 31.76 -4.06
N ASP A 226 -11.38 32.85 -3.54
CA ASP A 226 -11.98 34.20 -3.65
C ASP A 226 -11.97 34.73 -5.08
N VAL A 227 -10.92 34.45 -5.84
CA VAL A 227 -10.79 34.94 -7.21
C VAL A 227 -11.47 34.00 -8.23
N GLY A 228 -11.59 32.71 -7.92
CA GLY A 228 -12.38 31.71 -8.65
C GLY A 228 -11.94 31.35 -10.07
N LEU A 229 -11.16 32.20 -10.72
CA LEU A 229 -10.65 31.99 -12.08
C LEU A 229 -9.18 31.56 -12.11
N PHE A 230 -8.49 31.67 -11.00
CA PHE A 230 -7.11 31.26 -10.88
C PHE A 230 -7.01 29.79 -10.52
N ASN A 231 -6.11 29.09 -11.21
CA ASN A 231 -5.70 27.77 -10.78
C ASN A 231 -4.81 27.85 -9.56
N PHE A 232 -4.54 26.73 -8.94
CA PHE A 232 -3.66 26.64 -7.76
C PHE A 232 -2.25 27.24 -8.04
N GLU A 233 -1.69 27.03 -9.22
CA GLU A 233 -0.35 27.48 -9.56
C GLU A 233 -0.24 29.01 -9.57
N ASP A 234 -1.25 29.69 -10.10
CA ASP A 234 -1.30 31.16 -10.13
C ASP A 234 -1.45 31.73 -8.71
N ALA A 235 -2.32 31.14 -7.90
CA ALA A 235 -2.48 31.51 -6.50
C ALA A 235 -1.18 31.27 -5.70
N PHE A 236 -0.55 30.13 -5.89
CA PHE A 236 0.72 29.80 -5.26
C PHE A 236 1.81 30.81 -5.60
N LYS A 237 1.96 31.12 -6.89
CA LYS A 237 2.93 32.11 -7.38
C LYS A 237 2.64 33.51 -6.84
N LYS A 238 1.37 33.89 -6.77
CA LYS A 238 0.98 35.21 -6.25
C LYS A 238 1.35 35.38 -4.77
N ILE A 239 1.13 34.36 -3.97
CA ILE A 239 1.36 34.43 -2.51
C ILE A 239 2.84 34.19 -2.18
N ASN A 240 3.50 33.20 -2.80
CA ASN A 240 4.86 32.77 -2.45
C ASN A 240 5.95 33.39 -3.34
N GLY A 241 5.59 34.09 -4.42
CA GLY A 241 6.53 34.77 -5.31
C GLY A 241 7.28 33.87 -6.31
N ILE A 242 7.09 32.55 -6.23
CA ILE A 242 7.72 31.57 -7.14
C ILE A 242 6.68 30.58 -7.69
N THR A 243 6.99 29.92 -8.80
CA THR A 243 6.11 28.89 -9.38
C THR A 243 6.16 27.61 -8.56
N VAL A 244 5.11 26.78 -8.67
CA VAL A 244 5.08 25.43 -8.09
C VAL A 244 6.26 24.59 -8.60
N LYS A 245 6.59 24.71 -9.89
CA LYS A 245 7.75 24.01 -10.47
C LYS A 245 9.06 24.42 -9.79
N GLN A 246 9.30 25.72 -9.60
CA GLN A 246 10.49 26.21 -8.92
C GLN A 246 10.53 25.73 -7.46
N PHE A 247 9.39 25.78 -6.78
CA PHE A 247 9.27 25.26 -5.41
C PHE A 247 9.64 23.79 -5.29
N VAL A 248 9.15 22.94 -6.21
CA VAL A 248 9.45 21.49 -6.21
C VAL A 248 10.93 21.23 -6.50
N GLU A 249 11.57 22.01 -7.38
CA GLU A 249 13.02 21.90 -7.62
C GLU A 249 13.83 22.34 -6.38
N ASP A 250 13.46 23.43 -5.73
CA ASP A 250 14.11 23.92 -4.52
C ASP A 250 13.95 22.91 -3.36
N TRP A 251 12.74 22.35 -3.18
CA TRP A 251 12.48 21.27 -2.23
C TRP A 251 13.38 20.07 -2.51
N ARG A 252 13.51 19.66 -3.77
CA ARG A 252 14.36 18.53 -4.16
C ARG A 252 15.83 18.78 -3.80
N VAL A 253 16.34 19.99 -4.03
CA VAL A 253 17.69 20.38 -3.65
C VAL A 253 17.84 20.31 -2.13
N HIS A 254 16.87 20.85 -1.39
CA HIS A 254 16.86 20.81 0.07
C HIS A 254 16.92 19.37 0.61
N MET A 255 16.03 18.49 0.13
CA MET A 255 15.97 17.09 0.56
C MET A 255 17.23 16.30 0.18
N ASN A 256 17.77 16.52 -1.01
CA ASN A 256 19.02 15.91 -1.43
C ASN A 256 20.18 16.36 -0.52
N THR A 257 20.28 17.64 -0.23
CA THR A 257 21.33 18.17 0.64
C THR A 257 21.24 17.57 2.04
N TYR A 258 20.04 17.48 2.61
CA TYR A 258 19.80 16.88 3.92
C TYR A 258 20.21 15.40 3.97
N TYR A 259 19.75 14.57 3.04
CA TYR A 259 20.03 13.13 3.08
C TYR A 259 21.42 12.75 2.60
N TYR A 260 22.01 13.49 1.68
CA TYR A 260 23.42 13.31 1.33
C TYR A 260 24.34 13.75 2.47
N GLY A 261 24.00 14.81 3.18
CA GLY A 261 24.69 15.20 4.42
C GLY A 261 24.64 14.09 5.47
N TYR A 262 23.45 13.51 5.69
CA TYR A 262 23.28 12.37 6.58
C TYR A 262 24.14 11.16 6.13
N ARG A 263 24.13 10.83 4.84
CA ARG A 263 24.94 9.72 4.29
C ARG A 263 26.43 9.94 4.48
N SER A 264 26.93 11.15 4.31
CA SER A 264 28.35 11.47 4.44
C SER A 264 28.88 11.30 5.88
N GLN A 265 27.97 11.31 6.87
CA GLN A 265 28.31 11.11 8.29
C GLN A 265 28.28 9.63 8.70
N LYS A 266 27.86 8.74 7.81
CA LYS A 266 27.81 7.30 8.07
C LYS A 266 29.06 6.63 7.51
N GLU A 267 29.45 5.52 8.14
CA GLU A 267 30.50 4.67 7.60
C GLU A 267 30.17 4.22 6.17
N ALA A 268 31.20 4.05 5.36
CA ALA A 268 31.04 3.55 4.00
C ALA A 268 30.30 2.20 4.02
N TYR A 269 29.20 2.13 3.25
CA TYR A 269 28.43 0.90 3.10
C TYR A 269 29.33 -0.19 2.49
N LYS A 270 29.49 -1.29 3.18
CA LYS A 270 30.11 -2.49 2.63
C LYS A 270 29.02 -3.38 2.07
N GLU A 271 29.09 -3.66 0.78
CA GLU A 271 28.24 -4.69 0.19
C GLU A 271 28.55 -6.03 0.87
N ILE A 272 27.56 -6.60 1.53
CA ILE A 272 27.66 -7.92 2.16
C ILE A 272 26.84 -8.89 1.32
N GLY A 273 27.51 -9.92 0.78
CA GLY A 273 26.87 -10.95 -0.04
C GLY A 273 26.90 -10.62 -1.54
N GLU A 274 26.26 -11.48 -2.31
CA GLU A 274 26.17 -11.39 -3.76
C GLU A 274 24.77 -10.96 -4.20
N VAL A 275 24.68 -10.20 -5.31
CA VAL A 275 23.41 -9.79 -5.89
C VAL A 275 22.69 -11.01 -6.47
N PHE A 276 21.59 -11.36 -5.85
CA PHE A 276 20.72 -12.45 -6.31
C PHE A 276 19.66 -11.90 -7.27
N THR A 277 19.70 -12.35 -8.52
CA THR A 277 18.73 -11.92 -9.54
C THR A 277 17.51 -12.82 -9.50
N LEU A 278 16.38 -12.28 -9.08
CA LEU A 278 15.11 -12.97 -9.10
C LEU A 278 14.45 -12.91 -10.48
N PRO A 279 13.69 -13.94 -10.87
CA PRO A 279 13.02 -14.00 -12.18
C PRO A 279 11.70 -13.19 -12.20
N ILE A 280 11.59 -12.12 -11.46
CA ILE A 280 10.42 -11.25 -11.37
C ILE A 280 10.81 -9.77 -11.43
N LYS A 281 9.86 -8.89 -11.72
CA LYS A 281 10.12 -7.45 -11.85
C LYS A 281 10.03 -6.70 -10.54
N LYS A 282 9.01 -6.99 -9.74
CA LYS A 282 8.79 -6.37 -8.44
C LYS A 282 8.40 -7.48 -7.46
N MET A 283 9.24 -7.73 -6.49
CA MET A 283 8.99 -8.74 -5.46
C MET A 283 8.18 -8.14 -4.32
N GLN A 284 7.18 -8.87 -3.87
CA GLN A 284 6.42 -8.60 -2.66
C GLN A 284 6.88 -9.51 -1.52
N SER A 285 6.96 -10.83 -1.78
CA SER A 285 7.37 -11.82 -0.80
C SER A 285 8.03 -13.02 -1.47
N PHE A 286 8.79 -13.79 -0.72
CA PHE A 286 9.40 -15.03 -1.19
C PHE A 286 9.60 -16.04 -0.06
N ALA A 287 9.67 -17.32 -0.43
CA ALA A 287 10.08 -18.40 0.46
C ALA A 287 10.96 -19.41 -0.28
N PHE A 288 12.15 -19.66 0.24
CA PHE A 288 13.01 -20.75 -0.26
C PHE A 288 12.58 -22.08 0.33
N TYR A 289 12.68 -23.15 -0.47
CA TYR A 289 12.72 -24.50 0.06
C TYR A 289 14.14 -24.79 0.64
N LYS A 290 14.24 -25.73 1.55
CA LYS A 290 15.42 -26.01 2.40
C LYS A 290 16.79 -25.92 1.72
N ASP A 291 16.91 -26.45 0.50
CA ASP A 291 18.18 -26.52 -0.24
C ASP A 291 18.38 -25.34 -1.21
N SER A 292 17.48 -24.35 -1.17
CA SER A 292 17.48 -23.19 -2.09
C SER A 292 17.42 -23.55 -3.58
N THR A 293 17.06 -24.77 -3.93
CA THR A 293 16.86 -25.18 -5.33
C THR A 293 15.50 -24.81 -5.88
N GLN A 294 14.57 -24.50 -4.98
CA GLN A 294 13.21 -24.07 -5.28
C GLN A 294 12.88 -22.85 -4.44
N MET A 295 12.05 -21.97 -5.00
CA MET A 295 11.47 -20.86 -4.28
C MET A 295 10.03 -20.61 -4.75
N ALA A 296 9.19 -20.14 -3.82
CA ALA A 296 7.91 -19.54 -4.13
C ALA A 296 8.08 -18.02 -4.07
N LEU A 297 7.45 -17.30 -5.00
CA LEU A 297 7.61 -15.87 -5.18
C LEU A 297 6.25 -15.21 -5.39
N LEU A 298 6.01 -14.13 -4.67
CA LEU A 298 4.94 -13.19 -4.95
C LEU A 298 5.51 -11.93 -5.57
N GLY A 299 5.01 -11.51 -6.72
CA GLY A 299 5.46 -10.30 -7.37
C GLY A 299 4.90 -10.12 -8.77
N LEU A 300 5.29 -9.05 -9.45
CA LEU A 300 4.86 -8.81 -10.83
C LEU A 300 5.64 -9.72 -11.77
N TYR A 301 4.93 -10.54 -12.53
CA TYR A 301 5.52 -11.48 -13.49
C TYR A 301 6.36 -10.75 -14.53
N ASP A 302 5.82 -9.68 -15.10
CA ASP A 302 6.51 -8.75 -15.99
C ASP A 302 5.96 -7.32 -15.83
N LYS A 303 6.38 -6.42 -16.70
CA LYS A 303 5.97 -5.00 -16.65
C LYS A 303 4.53 -4.75 -17.16
N TYR A 304 3.89 -5.73 -17.76
CA TYR A 304 2.55 -5.60 -18.34
C TYR A 304 1.46 -6.15 -17.41
N HIS A 305 1.82 -7.01 -16.45
CA HIS A 305 0.88 -7.51 -15.44
C HIS A 305 0.66 -6.47 -14.36
N LEU A 306 -0.60 -6.17 -14.10
CA LEU A 306 -1.02 -5.24 -13.03
C LEU A 306 -1.20 -5.97 -11.70
N ASP A 307 -1.60 -7.24 -11.76
CA ASP A 307 -1.81 -8.07 -10.59
C ASP A 307 -0.53 -8.81 -10.18
N VAL A 308 -0.47 -9.12 -8.91
CA VAL A 308 0.61 -9.94 -8.35
C VAL A 308 0.42 -11.39 -8.79
N SER A 309 1.49 -12.03 -9.20
CA SER A 309 1.51 -13.45 -9.53
C SER A 309 2.20 -14.24 -8.42
N LEU A 310 1.63 -15.41 -8.09
CA LEU A 310 2.32 -16.43 -7.31
C LEU A 310 3.04 -17.36 -8.28
N MET A 311 4.34 -17.48 -8.11
CA MET A 311 5.22 -18.27 -8.99
C MET A 311 6.02 -19.27 -8.19
N ILE A 312 6.27 -20.44 -8.80
CA ILE A 312 7.33 -21.35 -8.35
C ILE A 312 8.49 -21.21 -9.33
N ALA A 313 9.68 -20.99 -8.77
CA ALA A 313 10.93 -20.99 -9.51
C ALA A 313 11.80 -22.15 -9.06
N GLU A 314 12.26 -22.94 -10.03
CA GLU A 314 13.15 -24.08 -9.83
C GLU A 314 14.49 -23.82 -10.51
N ARG A 315 15.58 -24.18 -9.86
CA ARG A 315 16.92 -24.01 -10.42
C ARG A 315 17.12 -24.94 -11.60
N ASP A 316 17.46 -24.38 -12.76
CA ASP A 316 17.70 -25.12 -13.99
C ASP A 316 19.18 -25.51 -14.11
N THR A 317 19.58 -26.50 -13.34
CA THR A 317 20.98 -27.00 -13.30
C THR A 317 21.45 -27.54 -14.65
N LEU A 318 20.54 -28.05 -15.47
CA LEU A 318 20.87 -28.52 -16.84
C LEU A 318 21.29 -27.34 -17.73
N LYS A 319 20.57 -26.23 -17.68
CA LYS A 319 20.97 -25.05 -18.44
C LYS A 319 22.22 -24.38 -17.86
N GLU A 320 22.43 -24.43 -16.58
CA GLU A 320 23.67 -23.94 -15.96
C GLU A 320 24.86 -24.75 -16.42
N SER A 321 24.79 -26.08 -16.37
CA SER A 321 25.83 -26.99 -16.88
C SER A 321 26.11 -26.78 -18.37
N LYS A 322 25.07 -26.74 -19.21
CA LYS A 322 25.19 -26.47 -20.63
C LYS A 322 25.85 -25.10 -20.92
N ARG A 323 25.56 -24.09 -20.13
CA ARG A 323 26.19 -22.78 -20.27
C ARG A 323 27.69 -22.84 -19.93
N TYR A 324 28.05 -23.60 -18.90
CA TYR A 324 29.46 -23.81 -18.54
C TYR A 324 30.21 -24.53 -19.63
N GLU A 325 29.67 -25.64 -20.18
CA GLU A 325 30.31 -26.40 -21.27
C GLU A 325 30.45 -25.55 -22.52
N ASN A 326 29.42 -24.80 -22.93
CA ASN A 326 29.51 -23.90 -24.09
C ASN A 326 30.60 -22.82 -23.89
N TRP A 327 30.74 -22.26 -22.70
CA TRP A 327 31.81 -21.29 -22.39
C TRP A 327 33.18 -21.96 -22.49
N LYS A 328 33.35 -23.19 -21.99
CA LYS A 328 34.58 -23.96 -22.05
C LYS A 328 34.96 -24.26 -23.47
N GLU A 329 34.02 -24.73 -24.28
CA GLU A 329 34.24 -24.98 -25.72
C GLU A 329 34.64 -23.71 -26.49
N GLU A 330 33.92 -22.59 -26.26
CA GLU A 330 34.24 -21.31 -26.91
C GLU A 330 35.66 -20.86 -26.54
N LYS A 331 36.03 -21.00 -25.29
CA LYS A 331 37.37 -20.66 -24.80
C LYS A 331 38.45 -21.50 -25.46
N GLU A 332 38.23 -22.78 -25.58
CA GLU A 332 39.18 -23.69 -26.28
C GLU A 332 39.26 -23.43 -27.81
N LYS A 333 38.14 -23.13 -28.45
CA LYS A 333 38.14 -22.71 -29.89
C LYS A 333 38.94 -21.39 -30.06
N LEU A 334 38.79 -20.44 -29.18
CA LEU A 334 39.55 -19.18 -29.20
C LEU A 334 41.05 -19.39 -28.96
N LYS A 335 41.44 -20.29 -28.06
CA LYS A 335 42.84 -20.65 -27.82
C LYS A 335 43.52 -21.23 -29.07
N LYS A 336 42.79 -22.03 -29.83
CA LYS A 336 43.29 -22.70 -31.07
C LYS A 336 43.31 -21.78 -32.28
N LYS A 337 42.75 -20.59 -32.24
CA LYS A 337 42.68 -19.64 -33.35
C LYS A 337 44.09 -19.07 -33.65
N LYS A 338 44.53 -19.19 -34.92
CA LYS A 338 45.86 -18.78 -35.38
C LYS A 338 46.12 -17.27 -35.23
N LYS A 339 45.13 -16.40 -35.54
CA LYS A 339 45.19 -14.95 -35.29
C LYS A 339 44.17 -14.58 -34.27
N LYS A 340 44.58 -14.02 -33.14
CA LYS A 340 43.71 -13.59 -32.01
C LYS A 340 43.57 -12.07 -32.01
N SER A 341 42.36 -11.60 -31.94
CA SER A 341 42.08 -10.18 -31.69
C SER A 341 42.28 -9.84 -30.21
N LYS A 342 42.39 -8.55 -29.88
CA LYS A 342 42.42 -8.07 -28.49
C LYS A 342 41.19 -8.55 -27.69
N LYS A 343 40.02 -8.64 -28.37
CA LYS A 343 38.79 -9.17 -27.82
C LYS A 343 38.84 -10.66 -27.52
N ASP A 344 39.46 -11.44 -28.38
CA ASP A 344 39.69 -12.90 -28.20
C ASP A 344 40.59 -13.15 -26.97
N SER A 345 41.67 -12.39 -26.83
CA SER A 345 42.58 -12.48 -25.68
C SER A 345 41.88 -12.13 -24.36
N LEU A 346 41.03 -11.10 -24.35
CA LEU A 346 40.23 -10.76 -23.17
C LEU A 346 39.26 -11.87 -22.77
N LYS A 347 38.56 -12.50 -23.76
CA LYS A 347 37.67 -13.62 -23.50
C LYS A 347 38.40 -14.87 -22.98
N ILE A 348 39.60 -15.17 -23.48
CA ILE A 348 40.41 -16.30 -23.03
C ILE A 348 40.81 -16.12 -21.55
N ASN A 349 41.16 -14.89 -21.14
CA ASN A 349 41.59 -14.59 -19.79
C ASN A 349 40.42 -14.40 -18.79
N GLN A 350 39.20 -14.29 -19.27
CA GLN A 350 38.03 -14.11 -18.43
C GLN A 350 37.68 -15.43 -17.74
N SER A 351 37.40 -15.35 -16.41
CA SER A 351 36.83 -16.46 -15.65
C SER A 351 35.35 -16.66 -15.99
N PHE A 352 34.87 -17.89 -15.83
CA PHE A 352 33.43 -18.14 -15.92
C PHE A 352 32.70 -17.39 -14.85
N LYS A 353 31.69 -16.61 -15.23
CA LYS A 353 30.77 -16.01 -14.27
C LYS A 353 29.60 -16.96 -14.06
N GLU A 354 29.55 -17.56 -12.90
CA GLU A 354 28.39 -18.34 -12.49
C GLU A 354 27.15 -17.46 -12.49
N LYS A 355 26.04 -18.02 -12.90
CA LYS A 355 24.73 -17.37 -12.89
C LYS A 355 23.69 -18.43 -12.65
N VAL A 356 22.96 -18.30 -11.59
CA VAL A 356 21.80 -19.15 -11.30
C VAL A 356 20.72 -18.92 -12.36
N ILE A 357 20.22 -19.99 -12.92
CA ILE A 357 19.17 -19.97 -13.95
C ILE A 357 17.90 -20.57 -13.34
N TRP A 358 16.83 -19.82 -13.41
CA TRP A 358 15.54 -20.24 -12.86
C TRP A 358 14.57 -20.60 -13.97
N LYS A 359 13.92 -21.75 -13.86
CA LYS A 359 12.71 -22.11 -14.58
C LYS A 359 11.53 -21.70 -13.72
N LYS A 360 10.71 -20.76 -14.18
CA LYS A 360 9.55 -20.25 -13.44
C LYS A 360 8.25 -20.74 -14.05
N SER A 361 7.27 -20.97 -13.19
CA SER A 361 5.89 -21.29 -13.53
C SER A 361 4.96 -20.43 -12.69
N GLU A 362 4.05 -19.71 -13.33
CA GLU A 362 2.96 -19.02 -12.64
C GLU A 362 1.91 -20.05 -12.25
N ILE A 363 1.45 -19.99 -11.00
CA ILE A 363 0.50 -20.95 -10.45
C ILE A 363 -0.81 -20.30 -10.00
N ASP A 364 -0.76 -19.03 -9.65
CA ASP A 364 -1.95 -18.25 -9.28
C ASP A 364 -1.68 -16.75 -9.49
N TYR A 365 -2.72 -15.93 -9.59
CA TYR A 365 -2.62 -14.47 -9.73
C TYR A 365 -3.74 -13.76 -8.96
N GLY A 366 -3.55 -12.50 -8.63
CA GLY A 366 -4.51 -11.66 -7.94
C GLY A 366 -3.90 -10.87 -6.79
N ARG A 367 -4.66 -10.73 -5.70
CA ARG A 367 -4.20 -10.08 -4.48
C ARG A 367 -3.80 -11.11 -3.43
N PHE A 368 -2.60 -10.97 -2.90
CA PHE A 368 -2.05 -11.86 -1.90
C PHE A 368 -1.60 -11.06 -0.68
N HIS A 369 -1.64 -11.69 0.47
CA HIS A 369 -0.95 -11.20 1.65
C HIS A 369 0.46 -11.81 1.72
N GLU A 370 1.35 -11.19 2.49
CA GLU A 370 2.66 -11.77 2.79
C GLU A 370 2.50 -13.10 3.51
N GLY A 371 3.48 -13.95 3.36
CA GLY A 371 3.49 -15.26 3.97
C GLY A 371 3.33 -16.39 2.95
N LEU A 372 4.47 -16.99 2.63
CA LEU A 372 4.60 -18.18 1.81
C LEU A 372 5.29 -19.23 2.64
N SER A 373 4.79 -20.46 2.61
CA SER A 373 5.40 -21.57 3.36
C SER A 373 5.41 -22.85 2.55
N TRP A 374 6.59 -23.47 2.46
CA TRP A 374 6.77 -24.78 1.85
C TRP A 374 6.43 -25.89 2.84
N SER A 375 5.75 -26.92 2.38
CA SER A 375 5.60 -28.15 3.12
C SER A 375 6.98 -28.81 3.38
N PRO A 376 7.14 -29.60 4.44
CA PRO A 376 8.41 -30.23 4.79
C PRO A 376 9.04 -31.08 3.68
N ASN A 377 8.21 -31.65 2.80
CA ASN A 377 8.63 -32.47 1.66
C ASN A 377 8.82 -31.66 0.35
N GLY A 378 8.55 -30.33 0.35
CA GLY A 378 8.71 -29.46 -0.82
C GLY A 378 7.68 -29.67 -1.95
N ASN A 379 6.60 -30.38 -1.69
CA ASN A 379 5.58 -30.68 -2.70
C ASN A 379 4.43 -29.67 -2.70
N MET A 380 4.19 -28.99 -1.60
CA MET A 380 3.09 -28.04 -1.47
C MET A 380 3.58 -26.67 -1.01
N VAL A 381 2.89 -25.61 -1.44
CA VAL A 381 3.06 -24.23 -1.02
C VAL A 381 1.77 -23.76 -0.40
N ALA A 382 1.81 -23.29 0.84
CA ALA A 382 0.71 -22.59 1.48
C ALA A 382 0.89 -21.09 1.31
N TYR A 383 -0.19 -20.38 1.04
CA TYR A 383 -0.22 -18.94 0.80
C TYR A 383 -1.56 -18.33 1.18
N THR A 384 -1.57 -17.03 1.35
CA THR A 384 -2.77 -16.26 1.68
C THR A 384 -3.26 -15.52 0.45
N LYS A 385 -4.52 -15.71 0.09
CA LYS A 385 -5.14 -15.07 -1.07
C LYS A 385 -6.43 -14.35 -0.69
N TYR A 386 -6.62 -13.16 -1.30
CA TYR A 386 -7.81 -12.34 -1.18
C TYR A 386 -8.91 -12.83 -2.11
N HIS A 387 -10.10 -13.08 -1.60
CA HIS A 387 -11.24 -13.57 -2.37
C HIS A 387 -12.58 -13.17 -1.73
N TYR A 388 -13.67 -13.37 -2.44
CA TYR A 388 -15.01 -13.21 -1.88
C TYR A 388 -15.33 -14.36 -0.93
N SER A 389 -15.72 -14.01 0.29
CA SER A 389 -16.19 -15.00 1.27
C SER A 389 -17.52 -15.61 0.88
N ASN A 390 -17.82 -16.79 1.42
CA ASN A 390 -19.14 -17.41 1.25
C ASN A 390 -20.22 -16.68 2.05
N ASN A 391 -19.85 -15.99 3.12
CA ASN A 391 -20.74 -15.19 3.96
C ASN A 391 -20.69 -13.75 3.47
N ASN A 392 -21.83 -13.10 3.29
CA ASN A 392 -21.99 -11.71 2.89
C ASN A 392 -21.17 -11.27 1.66
N GLN A 393 -20.46 -12.20 1.00
CA GLN A 393 -19.54 -11.93 -0.12
C GLN A 393 -18.53 -10.82 0.17
N SER A 394 -18.13 -10.67 1.43
CA SER A 394 -17.05 -9.77 1.82
C SER A 394 -15.72 -10.24 1.25
N LEU A 395 -14.87 -9.31 0.88
CA LEU A 395 -13.53 -9.60 0.41
C LEU A 395 -12.62 -9.87 1.62
N VAL A 396 -12.12 -11.08 1.72
CA VAL A 396 -11.32 -11.53 2.87
C VAL A 396 -10.08 -12.29 2.41
N TYR A 397 -9.10 -12.37 3.30
CA TYR A 397 -7.95 -13.24 3.13
C TYR A 397 -8.24 -14.61 3.72
N ASP A 398 -7.92 -15.64 2.97
CA ASP A 398 -7.99 -17.03 3.40
C ASP A 398 -6.79 -17.84 2.91
N ILE A 399 -6.55 -18.99 3.54
CA ILE A 399 -5.40 -19.84 3.23
C ILE A 399 -5.74 -20.78 2.08
N LYS A 400 -4.83 -20.82 1.13
CA LYS A 400 -4.86 -21.70 -0.03
C LYS A 400 -3.57 -22.53 -0.08
N ILE A 401 -3.63 -23.74 -0.60
CA ILE A 401 -2.45 -24.55 -0.87
C ILE A 401 -2.40 -24.91 -2.33
N TYR A 402 -1.22 -24.90 -2.90
CA TYR A 402 -0.93 -25.46 -4.22
C TYR A 402 -0.15 -26.76 -4.07
N ASP A 403 -0.63 -27.83 -4.69
CA ASP A 403 0.04 -29.14 -4.80
C ASP A 403 0.81 -29.21 -6.13
N LYS A 404 2.13 -29.21 -6.05
CA LYS A 404 3.00 -29.19 -7.23
C LYS A 404 2.94 -30.49 -8.04
N GLN A 405 2.68 -31.63 -7.41
CA GLN A 405 2.58 -32.92 -8.09
C GLN A 405 1.28 -33.04 -8.86
N LYS A 406 0.17 -32.64 -8.24
CA LYS A 406 -1.16 -32.66 -8.87
C LYS A 406 -1.38 -31.48 -9.79
N LYS A 407 -0.61 -30.39 -9.62
CA LYS A 407 -0.80 -29.09 -10.29
C LYS A 407 -2.19 -28.48 -10.02
N GLU A 408 -2.65 -28.64 -8.80
CA GLU A 408 -3.96 -28.19 -8.34
C GLU A 408 -3.82 -27.33 -7.10
N ASP A 409 -4.72 -26.39 -6.93
CA ASP A 409 -4.84 -25.61 -5.73
C ASP A 409 -6.17 -25.85 -5.02
N ARG A 410 -6.24 -25.56 -3.73
CA ARG A 410 -7.47 -25.64 -2.96
C ARG A 410 -7.44 -24.73 -1.74
N TRP A 411 -8.60 -24.28 -1.32
CA TRP A 411 -8.80 -23.55 -0.08
C TRP A 411 -8.70 -24.49 1.13
N ILE A 412 -8.02 -24.03 2.18
CA ILE A 412 -7.96 -24.68 3.49
C ILE A 412 -8.88 -23.97 4.47
N THR A 413 -8.98 -22.65 4.35
CA THR A 413 -9.93 -21.87 5.13
C THR A 413 -10.94 -21.21 4.22
N SER A 414 -12.11 -20.88 4.78
CA SER A 414 -13.16 -20.13 4.09
C SER A 414 -13.77 -19.13 5.07
N SER A 415 -13.78 -17.85 4.71
CA SER A 415 -14.31 -16.75 5.50
C SER A 415 -13.74 -16.66 6.92
N LYS A 416 -12.44 -17.02 7.08
CA LYS A 416 -11.75 -17.02 8.38
C LYS A 416 -10.87 -15.79 8.60
N ARG A 417 -10.68 -14.96 7.58
CA ARG A 417 -9.73 -13.84 7.65
C ARG A 417 -8.35 -14.34 8.08
N ALA A 418 -7.87 -15.38 7.39
CA ALA A 418 -6.70 -16.14 7.76
C ALA A 418 -5.46 -15.68 7.00
N ARG A 419 -4.33 -15.53 7.73
CA ARG A 419 -3.05 -15.04 7.21
C ARG A 419 -1.86 -15.79 7.80
N TYR A 420 -0.68 -15.62 7.24
CA TYR A 420 0.59 -16.17 7.69
C TYR A 420 0.59 -17.70 7.84
N PRO A 421 0.26 -18.47 6.79
CA PRO A 421 0.30 -19.91 6.87
C PRO A 421 1.73 -20.40 7.08
N THR A 422 1.92 -21.36 7.99
CA THR A 422 3.19 -22.07 8.15
C THR A 422 2.96 -23.54 8.45
N TRP A 423 3.73 -24.40 7.80
CA TRP A 423 3.64 -25.85 8.01
C TRP A 423 4.24 -26.25 9.34
N VAL A 424 3.56 -27.15 10.05
CA VAL A 424 4.06 -27.79 11.27
C VAL A 424 4.44 -29.25 11.06
N ASP A 425 3.86 -29.88 10.06
CA ASP A 425 4.23 -31.21 9.55
C ASP A 425 3.76 -31.37 8.09
N SER A 426 3.81 -32.58 7.51
CA SER A 426 3.42 -32.84 6.12
C SER A 426 1.91 -32.79 5.87
N SER A 427 1.10 -32.74 6.92
CA SER A 427 -0.36 -32.85 6.88
C SER A 427 -1.09 -31.70 7.56
N SER A 428 -0.37 -30.80 8.24
CA SER A 428 -0.97 -29.76 9.06
C SER A 428 -0.27 -28.40 8.85
N ILE A 429 -1.08 -27.35 8.84
CA ILE A 429 -0.63 -25.95 8.78
C ILE A 429 -1.18 -25.17 9.96
N THR A 430 -0.39 -24.24 10.47
CA THR A 430 -0.86 -23.21 11.38
C THR A 430 -1.00 -21.89 10.66
N PHE A 431 -1.89 -21.04 11.13
CA PHE A 431 -2.14 -19.72 10.57
C PHE A 431 -2.73 -18.80 11.65
N VAL A 432 -2.71 -17.51 11.38
CA VAL A 432 -3.40 -16.51 12.19
C VAL A 432 -4.76 -16.26 11.57
N ALA A 433 -5.81 -16.26 12.38
CA ALA A 433 -7.12 -15.78 11.94
C ALA A 433 -7.66 -14.75 12.93
N ILE A 434 -8.48 -13.84 12.39
CA ILE A 434 -9.08 -12.76 13.18
C ILE A 434 -10.57 -13.03 13.38
N ASP A 435 -11.03 -12.80 14.61
CA ASP A 435 -12.44 -12.73 14.94
C ASP A 435 -12.65 -11.59 15.94
N ASN A 436 -13.61 -10.70 15.65
CA ASN A 436 -13.93 -9.53 16.48
C ASN A 436 -12.68 -8.79 16.96
N ASP A 437 -11.85 -8.30 16.02
CA ASP A 437 -10.60 -7.55 16.24
C ASP A 437 -9.50 -8.30 17.01
N THR A 438 -9.69 -9.56 17.28
CA THR A 438 -8.73 -10.36 18.04
C THR A 438 -8.14 -11.45 17.16
N SER A 439 -6.82 -11.44 17.02
CA SER A 439 -6.09 -12.49 16.31
C SER A 439 -5.78 -13.67 17.23
N ASN A 440 -5.98 -14.86 16.73
CA ASN A 440 -5.57 -16.10 17.37
C ASN A 440 -4.86 -17.02 16.38
N ILE A 441 -4.05 -17.94 16.92
CA ILE A 441 -3.36 -18.95 16.12
C ILE A 441 -4.23 -20.19 16.07
N TYR A 442 -4.39 -20.72 14.88
CA TYR A 442 -5.16 -21.94 14.60
C TYR A 442 -4.25 -22.95 13.90
N ILE A 443 -4.64 -24.23 14.00
CA ILE A 443 -4.08 -25.32 13.22
C ILE A 443 -5.19 -25.93 12.38
N SER A 444 -4.88 -26.29 11.16
CA SER A 444 -5.76 -27.05 10.29
C SER A 444 -5.02 -28.24 9.70
N ASP A 445 -5.74 -29.34 9.58
CA ASP A 445 -5.32 -30.43 8.71
C ASP A 445 -5.57 -30.07 7.22
N LEU A 446 -5.14 -30.95 6.32
CA LEU A 446 -5.34 -30.73 4.88
C LEU A 446 -6.79 -30.95 4.43
N ASN A 447 -7.70 -31.42 5.30
CA ASN A 447 -9.12 -31.57 5.01
C ASN A 447 -9.94 -30.35 5.45
N GLY A 448 -9.29 -29.40 6.16
CA GLY A 448 -9.92 -28.16 6.62
C GLY A 448 -10.52 -28.28 8.03
N GLU A 449 -10.18 -29.30 8.82
CA GLU A 449 -10.54 -29.36 10.23
C GLU A 449 -9.70 -28.36 11.01
N ILE A 450 -10.32 -27.34 11.60
CA ILE A 450 -9.65 -26.20 12.24
C ILE A 450 -9.79 -26.26 13.75
N LYS A 451 -8.69 -26.11 14.47
CA LYS A 451 -8.63 -26.03 15.94
C LYS A 451 -7.85 -24.79 16.39
N ALA A 452 -8.33 -24.10 17.41
CA ALA A 452 -7.61 -22.99 18.02
C ALA A 452 -6.45 -23.51 18.87
N LEU A 453 -5.27 -22.92 18.71
CA LEU A 453 -4.10 -23.15 19.54
C LEU A 453 -3.96 -22.08 20.64
N THR A 454 -4.52 -20.91 20.45
CA THR A 454 -4.50 -19.81 21.42
C THR A 454 -5.90 -19.28 21.67
N ASN A 455 -6.08 -18.57 22.77
CA ASN A 455 -7.33 -17.89 23.14
C ASN A 455 -7.01 -16.51 23.69
N PHE A 456 -6.37 -15.67 22.84
CA PHE A 456 -6.11 -14.29 23.17
C PHE A 456 -7.41 -13.48 23.12
N ARG A 457 -7.45 -12.38 23.83
CA ARG A 457 -8.60 -11.46 23.94
C ARG A 457 -8.11 -10.01 23.83
N GLU A 458 -9.05 -9.06 23.89
CA GLU A 458 -8.75 -7.64 24.04
C GLU A 458 -7.92 -7.07 22.87
N ASN A 459 -8.41 -7.25 21.64
CA ASN A 459 -7.80 -6.68 20.43
C ASN A 459 -6.33 -7.08 20.21
N THR A 460 -5.93 -8.26 20.70
CA THR A 460 -4.59 -8.79 20.44
C THR A 460 -4.38 -8.97 18.94
N GLN A 461 -3.27 -8.47 18.43
CA GLN A 461 -2.86 -8.64 17.02
C GLN A 461 -1.61 -9.49 16.92
N ILE A 462 -1.64 -10.46 16.01
CA ILE A 462 -0.53 -11.40 15.75
C ILE A 462 -0.09 -11.27 14.30
N MET A 463 1.21 -11.29 14.10
CA MET A 463 1.85 -11.23 12.78
C MET A 463 3.02 -12.17 12.64
N TYR A 464 3.45 -12.35 11.39
CA TYR A 464 4.70 -13.02 11.02
C TYR A 464 4.86 -14.39 11.68
N LEU A 465 3.77 -15.18 11.73
CA LEU A 465 3.81 -16.53 12.24
C LEU A 465 4.81 -17.38 11.43
N SER A 466 5.72 -18.03 12.12
CA SER A 466 6.74 -18.88 11.53
C SER A 466 7.01 -20.09 12.38
N THR A 467 7.29 -21.23 11.75
CA THR A 467 7.67 -22.47 12.40
C THR A 467 9.19 -22.60 12.44
N SER A 468 9.73 -23.10 13.55
CA SER A 468 11.16 -23.46 13.63
C SER A 468 11.55 -24.53 12.60
N PRO A 469 12.85 -24.63 12.20
CA PRO A 469 13.29 -25.60 11.21
C PRO A 469 13.02 -27.06 11.59
N ASP A 470 12.91 -27.36 12.88
CA ASP A 470 12.58 -28.67 13.41
C ASP A 470 11.07 -28.90 13.62
N TYR A 471 10.24 -27.91 13.27
CA TYR A 471 8.77 -27.90 13.35
C TYR A 471 8.20 -28.06 14.78
N ARG A 472 9.01 -27.78 15.81
CA ARG A 472 8.58 -27.94 17.22
C ARG A 472 8.10 -26.67 17.88
N ASN A 473 8.51 -25.52 17.35
CA ASN A 473 8.21 -24.20 17.92
C ASN A 473 7.56 -23.29 16.91
N LEU A 474 6.68 -22.43 17.39
CA LEU A 474 6.10 -21.33 16.63
C LEU A 474 6.65 -20.02 17.19
N ALA A 475 7.10 -19.13 16.29
CA ALA A 475 7.47 -17.76 16.60
C ALA A 475 6.50 -16.81 15.91
N PHE A 476 6.12 -15.74 16.58
CA PHE A 476 5.26 -14.70 16.04
C PHE A 476 5.52 -13.36 16.72
N ALA A 477 5.18 -12.27 16.04
CA ALA A 477 5.11 -10.95 16.64
C ALA A 477 3.69 -10.71 17.18
N MET A 478 3.58 -10.09 18.33
CA MET A 478 2.30 -9.77 18.96
C MET A 478 2.28 -8.32 19.40
N SER A 479 1.16 -7.63 19.21
CA SER A 479 0.98 -6.29 19.73
C SER A 479 1.04 -6.32 21.26
N PRO A 480 1.68 -5.32 21.90
CA PRO A 480 1.65 -5.22 23.35
C PRO A 480 0.19 -5.03 23.80
N LYS A 481 -0.16 -5.65 24.92
CA LYS A 481 -1.45 -5.40 25.57
C LYS A 481 -1.55 -3.91 25.89
N SER A 482 -2.65 -3.28 25.50
CA SER A 482 -2.97 -1.90 25.85
C SER A 482 -3.27 -1.76 27.34
#